data_e41f83a1bb7edf8b2f328aa7016e274f
#
_entry.id   e41f83a1bb7edf8b2f328aa7016e274f
#
_cell.length_a   1.000
_cell.length_b   1.000
_cell.length_c   1.000
_cell.angle_alpha   90.00
_cell.angle_beta   90.00
_cell.angle_gamma   90.00
#
_symmetry.space_group_name_H-M   'P 1'
#
loop_
_entity.id
_entity.type
_entity.pdbx_description
1 polymer ?
#
loop_
_entity_poly.entity_id
_entity_poly.type
_entity_poly.pdbx_seq_one_letter_code
_entity_poly.pdbx_strand_id
1 'polypeptide(L)'
;AIRRSSLLPGEGTAGRAALEQGVVHVPDLGKAGDDFVRAKLLAEEGFVAYYAIPLITKEHVQGVLEIFHRKPLAPDKEWLEFLKILATQGAILVEHSLLFADLQRSNTELVMAYDRTIEGWSCALDMRDQETEGHTQRVVDLTLNLARAMGVGEEKLIHVRRGALLHDIGKIGVPDRIYPN
;
A
#
# COMPACT_ATOMS: atom_id res chain seq x y z
N ALA A 1 20.51 -6.51 14.34
CA ALA A 1 19.23 -5.87 13.94
C ALA A 1 19.53 -4.89 12.82
N ILE A 2 19.16 -5.22 11.57
CA ILE A 2 19.29 -4.33 10.43
C ILE A 2 18.30 -3.18 10.66
N ARG A 3 18.80 -2.02 11.06
CA ARG A 3 18.00 -0.80 11.12
C ARG A 3 17.54 -0.49 9.68
N ARG A 4 16.27 -0.24 9.49
CA ARG A 4 15.73 0.38 8.26
C ARG A 4 16.40 1.74 8.10
N SER A 5 17.44 1.83 7.29
CA SER A 5 18.03 3.09 6.87
C SER A 5 17.50 3.39 5.47
N SER A 6 16.79 4.47 5.33
CA SER A 6 16.43 5.05 4.04
C SER A 6 17.68 5.76 3.50
N LEU A 7 18.16 5.35 2.34
CA LEU A 7 19.24 6.03 1.60
C LEU A 7 18.60 6.91 0.51
N LEU A 8 19.08 8.13 0.40
CA LEU A 8 18.68 9.01 -0.69
C LEU A 8 19.43 8.65 -1.99
N PRO A 9 18.85 8.88 -3.17
CA PRO A 9 19.58 8.75 -4.44
C PRO A 9 20.87 9.59 -4.40
N GLY A 10 22.00 8.97 -4.76
CA GLY A 10 23.33 9.58 -4.67
C GLY A 10 24.03 9.40 -3.33
N GLU A 11 23.37 8.95 -2.27
CA GLU A 11 23.97 8.75 -0.97
C GLU A 11 24.58 7.34 -0.86
N GLY A 12 25.89 7.29 -0.68
CA GLY A 12 26.66 6.05 -0.61
C GLY A 12 26.62 5.25 -1.91
N THR A 13 27.11 4.02 -1.87
CA THR A 13 27.28 3.15 -3.05
C THR A 13 25.94 2.69 -3.64
N ALA A 14 24.96 2.37 -2.78
CA ALA A 14 23.62 1.98 -3.24
C ALA A 14 22.88 3.17 -3.84
N GLY A 15 22.94 4.36 -3.20
CA GLY A 15 22.34 5.57 -3.74
C GLY A 15 22.96 6.01 -5.07
N ARG A 16 24.27 5.78 -5.26
CA ARG A 16 24.95 6.01 -6.53
C ARG A 16 24.44 5.05 -7.62
N ALA A 17 24.28 3.77 -7.32
CA ALA A 17 23.71 2.81 -8.27
C ALA A 17 22.29 3.21 -8.69
N ALA A 18 21.48 3.73 -7.76
CA ALA A 18 20.16 4.25 -8.04
C ALA A 18 20.19 5.50 -8.94
N LEU A 19 21.09 6.43 -8.66
CA LEU A 19 21.22 7.68 -9.42
C LEU A 19 21.74 7.46 -10.84
N GLU A 20 22.81 6.65 -10.98
CA GLU A 20 23.44 6.34 -12.24
C GLU A 20 22.68 5.29 -13.07
N GLN A 21 21.66 4.65 -12.46
CA GLN A 21 20.90 3.54 -13.04
C GLN A 21 21.80 2.42 -13.57
N GLY A 22 22.92 2.22 -12.90
CA GLY A 22 23.98 1.30 -13.30
C GLY A 22 24.46 0.40 -12.16
N VAL A 23 25.11 -0.72 -12.54
CA VAL A 23 25.72 -1.60 -11.55
C VAL A 23 26.95 -0.92 -10.95
N VAL A 24 26.96 -0.78 -9.63
CA VAL A 24 28.12 -0.29 -8.89
C VAL A 24 28.80 -1.47 -8.19
N HIS A 25 30.10 -1.57 -8.34
CA HIS A 25 30.91 -2.65 -7.79
C HIS A 25 32.04 -2.11 -6.91
N VAL A 26 32.20 -2.72 -5.74
CA VAL A 26 33.32 -2.48 -4.83
C VAL A 26 34.07 -3.82 -4.64
N PRO A 27 35.22 -3.99 -5.27
CA PRO A 27 35.92 -5.27 -5.26
C PRO A 27 36.54 -5.61 -3.91
N ASP A 28 36.85 -4.61 -3.10
CA ASP A 28 37.46 -4.75 -1.78
C ASP A 28 36.91 -3.71 -0.83
N LEU A 29 36.00 -4.14 0.04
CA LEU A 29 35.36 -3.30 1.06
C LEU A 29 36.38 -2.78 2.11
N GLY A 30 37.48 -3.49 2.32
CA GLY A 30 38.56 -3.05 3.22
C GLY A 30 39.32 -1.85 2.71
N LYS A 31 39.27 -1.60 1.38
CA LYS A 31 39.89 -0.45 0.70
C LYS A 31 38.85 0.62 0.30
N ALA A 32 37.57 0.33 0.47
CA ALA A 32 36.53 1.32 0.24
C ALA A 32 36.64 2.40 1.33
N GLY A 33 36.96 3.63 0.92
CA GLY A 33 37.05 4.77 1.82
C GLY A 33 35.73 5.11 2.52
N ASP A 34 35.64 6.30 3.11
CA ASP A 34 34.48 6.79 3.88
C ASP A 34 33.16 6.87 3.07
N ASP A 35 33.22 6.74 1.75
CA ASP A 35 32.03 6.70 0.87
C ASP A 35 31.11 5.52 1.11
N PHE A 36 31.58 4.48 1.82
CA PHE A 36 30.75 3.33 2.15
C PHE A 36 30.33 3.40 3.62
N VAL A 37 29.18 4.02 3.88
CA VAL A 37 28.62 4.32 5.22
C VAL A 37 28.57 3.09 6.16
N ARG A 38 28.59 1.87 5.62
CA ARG A 38 28.54 0.61 6.37
C ARG A 38 29.84 -0.21 6.31
N ALA A 39 30.95 0.35 5.76
CA ALA A 39 32.18 -0.41 5.51
C ALA A 39 32.70 -1.13 6.76
N LYS A 40 32.74 -0.45 7.90
CA LYS A 40 33.23 -1.03 9.17
C LYS A 40 32.37 -2.21 9.63
N LEU A 41 31.04 -2.06 9.60
CA LEU A 41 30.11 -3.11 10.02
C LEU A 41 30.24 -4.35 9.12
N LEU A 42 30.40 -4.15 7.83
CA LEU A 42 30.51 -5.24 6.84
C LEU A 42 31.88 -5.92 6.86
N ALA A 43 32.93 -5.17 7.16
CA ALA A 43 34.26 -5.73 7.35
C ALA A 43 34.31 -6.62 8.62
N GLU A 44 33.65 -6.22 9.71
CA GLU A 44 33.50 -7.03 10.93
C GLU A 44 32.75 -8.34 10.67
N GLU A 45 31.78 -8.33 9.74
CA GLU A 45 31.03 -9.52 9.28
C GLU A 45 31.82 -10.37 8.26
N GLY A 46 33.02 -9.95 7.88
CA GLY A 46 33.91 -10.66 6.96
C GLY A 46 33.51 -10.57 5.47
N PHE A 47 32.73 -9.56 5.09
CA PHE A 47 32.45 -9.29 3.67
C PHE A 47 33.61 -8.57 3.01
N VAL A 48 33.96 -9.00 1.79
CA VAL A 48 35.10 -8.53 0.99
C VAL A 48 34.63 -7.76 -0.24
N ALA A 49 33.67 -8.29 -0.98
CA ALA A 49 33.18 -7.67 -2.22
C ALA A 49 31.72 -7.30 -2.13
N TYR A 50 31.34 -6.25 -2.86
CA TYR A 50 29.99 -5.69 -2.87
C TYR A 50 29.54 -5.33 -4.29
N TYR A 51 28.27 -5.59 -4.58
CA TYR A 51 27.59 -5.17 -5.81
C TYR A 51 26.27 -4.51 -5.45
N ALA A 52 25.99 -3.39 -6.09
CA ALA A 52 24.70 -2.72 -6.06
C ALA A 52 24.11 -2.72 -7.47
N ILE A 53 22.94 -3.32 -7.62
CA ILE A 53 22.22 -3.45 -8.89
C ILE A 53 20.90 -2.71 -8.75
N PRO A 54 20.62 -1.65 -9.51
CA PRO A 54 19.36 -0.94 -9.40
C PRO A 54 18.19 -1.79 -9.90
N LEU A 55 17.08 -1.74 -9.18
CA LEU A 55 15.82 -2.35 -9.53
C LEU A 55 15.01 -1.34 -10.35
N ILE A 56 15.00 -1.48 -11.67
CA ILE A 56 14.43 -0.48 -12.58
C ILE A 56 13.21 -1.05 -13.30
N THR A 57 12.09 -0.28 -13.30
CA THR A 57 10.92 -0.51 -14.16
C THR A 57 10.59 0.78 -14.91
N LYS A 58 10.45 0.71 -16.24
CA LYS A 58 10.03 1.86 -17.08
C LYS A 58 10.70 3.19 -16.71
N GLU A 59 12.01 3.20 -16.53
CA GLU A 59 12.81 4.37 -16.15
C GLU A 59 12.71 4.82 -14.67
N HIS A 60 11.93 4.12 -13.85
CA HIS A 60 11.84 4.40 -12.42
C HIS A 60 12.64 3.39 -11.60
N VAL A 61 13.46 3.89 -10.69
CA VAL A 61 14.21 3.06 -9.75
C VAL A 61 13.28 2.72 -8.56
N GLN A 62 12.95 1.44 -8.43
CA GLN A 62 12.12 0.92 -7.33
C GLN A 62 12.95 0.61 -6.08
N GLY A 63 14.26 0.45 -6.23
CA GLY A 63 15.17 0.12 -5.15
C GLY A 63 16.53 -0.31 -5.66
N VAL A 64 17.34 -0.91 -4.79
CA VAL A 64 18.65 -1.43 -5.13
C VAL A 64 18.81 -2.82 -4.53
N LEU A 65 19.22 -3.79 -5.35
CA LEU A 65 19.64 -5.11 -4.90
C LEU A 65 21.11 -5.03 -4.49
N GLU A 66 21.38 -5.27 -3.21
CA GLU A 66 22.73 -5.29 -2.66
C GLU A 66 23.22 -6.74 -2.47
N ILE A 67 24.39 -7.05 -3.01
CA ILE A 67 25.01 -8.38 -2.89
C ILE A 67 26.35 -8.23 -2.19
N PHE A 68 26.51 -8.97 -1.10
CA PHE A 68 27.72 -9.01 -0.31
C PHE A 68 28.37 -10.38 -0.44
N HIS A 69 29.68 -10.41 -0.68
CA HIS A 69 30.42 -11.64 -0.83
C HIS A 69 31.65 -11.68 0.08
N ARG A 70 31.91 -12.84 0.70
CA ARG A 70 33.01 -13.02 1.67
C ARG A 70 34.34 -13.38 1.05
N LYS A 71 34.43 -13.45 -0.27
CA LYS A 71 35.66 -13.68 -1.05
C LYS A 71 35.71 -12.67 -2.17
N PRO A 72 36.92 -12.36 -2.70
CA PRO A 72 37.00 -11.59 -3.93
C PRO A 72 36.13 -12.24 -5.01
N LEU A 73 35.33 -11.45 -5.69
CA LEU A 73 34.43 -11.91 -6.74
C LEU A 73 34.80 -11.17 -8.02
N ALA A 74 35.24 -11.88 -9.04
CA ALA A 74 35.46 -11.39 -10.39
C ALA A 74 34.36 -12.02 -11.27
N PRO A 75 33.22 -11.37 -11.43
CA PRO A 75 32.08 -11.92 -12.17
C PRO A 75 32.40 -11.93 -13.66
N ASP A 76 32.01 -13.00 -14.34
CA ASP A 76 31.94 -13.05 -15.78
C ASP A 76 30.72 -12.30 -16.32
N LYS A 77 30.62 -12.20 -17.65
CA LYS A 77 29.48 -11.51 -18.29
C LYS A 77 28.15 -12.22 -18.04
N GLU A 78 28.16 -13.55 -18.01
CA GLU A 78 26.98 -14.36 -17.81
C GLU A 78 26.37 -14.13 -16.42
N TRP A 79 27.22 -14.08 -15.39
CA TRP A 79 26.82 -13.78 -14.02
C TRP A 79 26.23 -12.37 -13.90
N LEU A 80 26.82 -11.36 -14.53
CA LEU A 80 26.30 -9.99 -14.53
C LEU A 80 24.97 -9.89 -15.27
N GLU A 81 24.79 -10.59 -16.39
CA GLU A 81 23.53 -10.66 -17.12
C GLU A 81 22.45 -11.34 -16.28
N PHE A 82 22.77 -12.45 -15.63
CA PHE A 82 21.86 -13.12 -14.71
C PHE A 82 21.37 -12.16 -13.60
N LEU A 83 22.28 -11.40 -12.98
CA LEU A 83 21.92 -10.44 -11.94
C LEU A 83 21.04 -9.31 -12.46
N LYS A 84 21.28 -8.82 -13.67
CA LYS A 84 20.41 -7.81 -14.28
C LYS A 84 18.98 -8.35 -14.50
N ILE A 85 18.88 -9.59 -14.99
CA ILE A 85 17.59 -10.26 -15.15
C ILE A 85 16.90 -10.40 -13.78
N LEU A 86 17.61 -10.87 -12.77
CA LEU A 86 17.10 -11.01 -11.41
C LEU A 86 16.65 -9.67 -10.84
N ALA A 87 17.43 -8.62 -11.02
CA ALA A 87 17.09 -7.26 -10.59
C ALA A 87 15.83 -6.75 -11.30
N THR A 88 15.71 -7.00 -12.61
CA THR A 88 14.50 -6.63 -13.37
C THR A 88 13.26 -7.35 -12.85
N GLN A 89 13.34 -8.66 -12.59
CA GLN A 89 12.25 -9.41 -11.99
C GLN A 89 11.92 -8.91 -10.57
N GLY A 90 12.94 -8.61 -9.76
CA GLY A 90 12.77 -7.99 -8.44
C GLY A 90 12.08 -6.64 -8.52
N ALA A 91 12.46 -5.79 -9.48
CA ALA A 91 11.83 -4.50 -9.70
C ALA A 91 10.33 -4.62 -10.01
N ILE A 92 9.97 -5.54 -10.91
CA ILE A 92 8.57 -5.82 -11.27
C ILE A 92 7.77 -6.27 -10.04
N LEU A 93 8.33 -7.17 -9.22
CA LEU A 93 7.67 -7.66 -8.01
C LEU A 93 7.45 -6.56 -6.98
N VAL A 94 8.42 -5.67 -6.79
CA VAL A 94 8.30 -4.51 -5.91
C VAL A 94 7.23 -3.55 -6.42
N GLU A 95 7.26 -3.20 -7.71
CA GLU A 95 6.25 -2.34 -8.34
C GLU A 95 4.83 -2.91 -8.18
N HIS A 96 4.64 -4.20 -8.48
CA HIS A 96 3.33 -4.86 -8.30
C HIS A 96 2.86 -4.83 -6.84
N SER A 97 3.76 -5.05 -5.88
CA SER A 97 3.42 -5.00 -4.46
C SER A 97 2.98 -3.61 -4.02
N LEU A 98 3.63 -2.56 -4.51
CA LEU A 98 3.27 -1.17 -4.23
C LEU A 98 1.92 -0.80 -4.86
N LEU A 99 1.73 -1.14 -6.14
CA LEU A 99 0.47 -0.90 -6.84
C LEU A 99 -0.71 -1.63 -6.19
N PHE A 100 -0.48 -2.88 -5.75
CA PHE A 100 -1.51 -3.64 -5.05
C PHE A 100 -1.88 -3.01 -3.70
N ALA A 101 -0.88 -2.56 -2.92
CA ALA A 101 -1.11 -1.87 -1.66
C ALA A 101 -1.87 -0.55 -1.85
N ASP A 102 -1.54 0.22 -2.89
CA ASP A 102 -2.22 1.47 -3.22
C ASP A 102 -3.66 1.23 -3.68
N LEU A 103 -3.89 0.19 -4.50
CA LEU A 103 -5.23 -0.20 -4.92
C LEU A 103 -6.11 -0.60 -3.73
N GLN A 104 -5.58 -1.39 -2.80
CA GLN A 104 -6.30 -1.77 -1.59
C GLN A 104 -6.66 -0.56 -0.74
N ARG A 105 -5.72 0.39 -0.57
CA ARG A 105 -5.94 1.63 0.16
C ARG A 105 -7.05 2.45 -0.49
N SER A 106 -6.94 2.70 -1.80
CA SER A 106 -7.93 3.47 -2.56
C SER A 106 -9.31 2.83 -2.51
N ASN A 107 -9.40 1.50 -2.61
CA ASN A 107 -10.67 0.79 -2.49
C ASN A 107 -11.29 0.96 -1.09
N THR A 108 -10.49 0.87 -0.04
CA THR A 108 -10.95 1.08 1.33
C THR A 108 -11.46 2.52 1.54
N GLU A 109 -10.73 3.51 1.04
CA GLU A 109 -11.12 4.92 1.12
C GLU A 109 -12.43 5.18 0.36
N LEU A 110 -12.61 4.56 -0.82
CA LEU A 110 -13.82 4.65 -1.61
C LEU A 110 -15.03 4.07 -0.86
N VAL A 111 -14.88 2.88 -0.27
CA VAL A 111 -15.95 2.24 0.53
C VAL A 111 -16.34 3.12 1.72
N MET A 112 -15.34 3.67 2.43
CA MET A 112 -15.61 4.56 3.56
C MET A 112 -16.30 5.86 3.13
N ALA A 113 -15.89 6.45 1.99
CA ALA A 113 -16.53 7.65 1.46
C ALA A 113 -17.98 7.38 1.04
N TYR A 114 -18.23 6.22 0.42
CA TYR A 114 -19.56 5.78 0.05
C TYR A 114 -20.47 5.61 1.28
N ASP A 115 -19.98 4.94 2.34
CA ASP A 115 -20.75 4.75 3.58
C ASP A 115 -21.04 6.07 4.29
N ARG A 116 -20.09 6.99 4.36
CA ARG A 116 -20.30 8.34 4.91
C ARG A 116 -21.37 9.13 4.14
N THR A 117 -21.39 8.97 2.81
CA THR A 117 -22.40 9.65 1.97
C THR A 117 -23.80 9.12 2.27
N ILE A 118 -23.96 7.80 2.39
CA ILE A 118 -25.23 7.16 2.75
C ILE A 118 -25.69 7.61 4.16
N GLU A 119 -24.78 7.61 5.13
CA GLU A 119 -25.08 8.08 6.49
C GLU A 119 -25.47 9.56 6.51
N GLY A 120 -24.79 10.40 5.70
CA GLY A 120 -25.15 11.82 5.56
C GLY A 120 -26.53 12.02 4.97
N TRP A 121 -26.92 11.24 3.97
CA TRP A 121 -28.27 11.30 3.41
C TRP A 121 -29.33 10.81 4.41
N SER A 122 -29.06 9.73 5.13
CA SER A 122 -29.95 9.24 6.19
C SER A 122 -30.15 10.29 7.28
N CYS A 123 -29.09 10.94 7.74
CA CYS A 123 -29.20 12.03 8.71
C CYS A 123 -29.99 13.22 8.18
N ALA A 124 -29.81 13.61 6.92
CA ALA A 124 -30.59 14.70 6.30
C ALA A 124 -32.08 14.36 6.20
N LEU A 125 -32.42 13.09 5.96
CA LEU A 125 -33.81 12.61 5.96
C LEU A 125 -34.43 12.66 7.35
N ASP A 126 -33.73 12.16 8.38
CA ASP A 126 -34.20 12.21 9.77
C ASP A 126 -34.50 13.67 10.22
N MET A 127 -33.65 14.62 9.80
CA MET A 127 -33.84 16.05 10.09
C MET A 127 -35.06 16.65 9.39
N ARG A 128 -35.40 16.18 8.18
CA ARG A 128 -36.60 16.66 7.44
C ARG A 128 -37.87 16.11 8.00
N ASP A 129 -37.92 14.84 8.35
CA ASP A 129 -39.15 14.13 8.70
C ASP A 129 -39.58 14.36 10.17
N GLN A 130 -38.80 15.12 10.97
CA GLN A 130 -39.07 15.34 12.41
C GLN A 130 -39.31 14.01 13.17
N GLU A 131 -38.80 12.90 12.67
CA GLU A 131 -38.93 11.61 13.33
C GLU A 131 -38.20 11.61 14.68
N THR A 132 -38.62 10.75 15.58
CA THR A 132 -38.00 10.64 16.91
C THR A 132 -36.52 10.35 16.77
N GLU A 133 -35.70 11.11 17.49
CA GLU A 133 -34.24 10.97 17.50
C GLU A 133 -33.82 9.49 17.54
N GLY A 134 -32.95 9.10 16.58
CA GLY A 134 -32.45 7.73 16.47
C GLY A 134 -33.43 6.72 15.85
N HIS A 135 -34.50 7.13 15.16
CA HIS A 135 -35.38 6.20 14.45
C HIS A 135 -34.64 5.35 13.45
N THR A 136 -33.93 5.97 12.54
CA THR A 136 -33.15 5.25 11.49
C THR A 136 -32.15 4.29 12.09
N GLN A 137 -31.45 4.65 13.18
CA GLN A 137 -30.52 3.72 13.83
C GLN A 137 -31.23 2.50 14.42
N ARG A 138 -32.39 2.68 15.04
CA ARG A 138 -33.20 1.54 15.55
C ARG A 138 -33.65 0.62 14.42
N VAL A 139 -34.07 1.17 13.28
CA VAL A 139 -34.45 0.39 12.09
C VAL A 139 -33.24 -0.42 11.56
N VAL A 140 -32.08 0.20 11.48
CA VAL A 140 -30.84 -0.47 11.06
C VAL A 140 -30.51 -1.63 12.00
N ASP A 141 -30.50 -1.39 13.31
CA ASP A 141 -30.14 -2.40 14.30
C ASP A 141 -31.12 -3.58 14.28
N LEU A 142 -32.42 -3.29 14.21
CA LEU A 142 -33.45 -4.33 14.12
C LEU A 142 -33.32 -5.15 12.83
N THR A 143 -33.11 -4.47 11.70
CA THR A 143 -32.95 -5.11 10.39
C THR A 143 -31.73 -6.02 10.36
N LEU A 144 -30.60 -5.59 10.91
CA LEU A 144 -29.38 -6.41 11.00
C LEU A 144 -29.58 -7.62 11.92
N ASN A 145 -30.24 -7.45 13.06
CA ASN A 145 -30.54 -8.56 13.97
C ASN A 145 -31.46 -9.59 13.30
N LEU A 146 -32.48 -9.13 12.60
CA LEU A 146 -33.38 -10.01 11.83
C LEU A 146 -32.64 -10.75 10.72
N ALA A 147 -31.82 -10.04 9.93
CA ALA A 147 -31.03 -10.63 8.86
C ALA A 147 -30.08 -11.73 9.38
N ARG A 148 -29.40 -11.51 10.53
CA ARG A 148 -28.59 -12.54 11.18
C ARG A 148 -29.44 -13.73 11.63
N ALA A 149 -30.57 -13.50 12.26
CA ALA A 149 -31.49 -14.58 12.66
C ALA A 149 -32.00 -15.41 11.49
N MET A 150 -32.11 -14.79 10.29
CA MET A 150 -32.49 -15.47 9.04
C MET A 150 -31.29 -16.17 8.35
N GLY A 151 -30.09 -16.14 8.92
CA GLY A 151 -28.90 -16.79 8.36
C GLY A 151 -28.23 -16.03 7.21
N VAL A 152 -28.45 -14.73 7.08
CA VAL A 152 -27.77 -13.89 6.08
C VAL A 152 -26.27 -13.79 6.46
N GLY A 153 -25.38 -14.16 5.52
CA GLY A 153 -23.95 -14.11 5.74
C GLY A 153 -23.41 -12.70 5.96
N GLU A 154 -22.35 -12.57 6.76
CA GLU A 154 -21.75 -11.28 7.17
C GLU A 154 -21.37 -10.40 5.96
N GLU A 155 -20.93 -11.02 4.84
CA GLU A 155 -20.59 -10.29 3.62
C GLU A 155 -21.77 -9.52 3.00
N LYS A 156 -23.02 -9.97 3.27
CA LYS A 156 -24.24 -9.32 2.77
C LYS A 156 -24.83 -8.31 3.74
N LEU A 157 -24.46 -8.38 5.02
CA LEU A 157 -25.01 -7.48 6.04
C LEU A 157 -24.67 -6.01 5.77
N ILE A 158 -23.56 -5.72 5.12
CA ILE A 158 -23.24 -4.34 4.73
C ILE A 158 -24.27 -3.77 3.74
N HIS A 159 -24.76 -4.59 2.81
CA HIS A 159 -25.80 -4.16 1.85
C HIS A 159 -27.15 -4.03 2.53
N VAL A 160 -27.46 -4.91 3.47
CA VAL A 160 -28.69 -4.82 4.31
C VAL A 160 -28.68 -3.53 5.13
N ARG A 161 -27.54 -3.19 5.77
CA ARG A 161 -27.35 -1.95 6.51
C ARG A 161 -27.55 -0.73 5.63
N ARG A 162 -26.93 -0.69 4.45
CA ARG A 162 -27.08 0.42 3.48
C ARG A 162 -28.53 0.58 3.03
N GLY A 163 -29.23 -0.52 2.75
CA GLY A 163 -30.65 -0.51 2.41
C GLY A 163 -31.52 0.03 3.54
N ALA A 164 -31.25 -0.40 4.78
CA ALA A 164 -31.98 0.09 5.95
C ALA A 164 -31.75 1.59 6.23
N LEU A 165 -30.52 2.10 6.02
CA LEU A 165 -30.23 3.54 6.12
C LEU A 165 -30.98 4.38 5.08
N LEU A 166 -31.27 3.82 3.92
CA LEU A 166 -31.91 4.49 2.79
C LEU A 166 -33.40 4.12 2.63
N HIS A 167 -34.01 3.45 3.64
CA HIS A 167 -35.39 2.95 3.50
C HIS A 167 -36.40 4.05 3.15
N ASP A 168 -36.16 5.25 3.62
CA ASP A 168 -37.02 6.43 3.44
C ASP A 168 -36.52 7.40 2.35
N ILE A 169 -35.51 7.05 1.56
CA ILE A 169 -34.90 7.95 0.54
C ILE A 169 -35.95 8.53 -0.43
N GLY A 170 -37.03 7.79 -0.70
CA GLY A 170 -38.12 8.23 -1.57
C GLY A 170 -38.85 9.47 -1.07
N LYS A 171 -38.83 9.75 0.23
CA LYS A 171 -39.47 10.92 0.82
C LYS A 171 -38.89 12.25 0.33
N ILE A 172 -37.61 12.26 -0.12
CA ILE A 172 -36.98 13.47 -0.68
C ILE A 172 -37.75 14.02 -1.89
N GLY A 173 -38.33 13.15 -2.71
CA GLY A 173 -39.04 13.52 -3.93
C GLY A 173 -40.52 13.92 -3.70
N VAL A 174 -41.04 13.79 -2.48
CA VAL A 174 -42.46 14.09 -2.18
C VAL A 174 -42.60 15.54 -1.75
N PRO A 175 -43.43 16.35 -2.43
CA PRO A 175 -43.69 17.73 -2.01
C PRO A 175 -44.34 17.79 -0.62
N ASP A 176 -43.99 18.79 0.20
CA ASP A 176 -44.52 19.00 1.58
C ASP A 176 -46.03 19.16 1.65
N ARG A 177 -46.67 19.53 0.51
CA ARG A 177 -48.13 19.58 0.39
C ARG A 177 -48.81 18.22 0.46
N ILE A 178 -48.08 17.15 0.09
CA ILE A 178 -48.60 15.77 0.03
C ILE A 178 -48.18 15.01 1.30
N TYR A 179 -47.06 15.38 1.86
CA TYR A 179 -46.52 14.82 3.09
C TYR A 179 -46.44 15.93 4.14
N PRO A 180 -47.55 16.26 4.84
CA PRO A 180 -47.50 17.27 5.89
C PRO A 180 -46.72 16.73 7.09
N ASN A 181 -45.82 17.55 7.58
CA ASN A 181 -45.04 17.29 8.81
C ASN A 181 -45.95 17.21 10.01
#